data_a1a68bacbe423a66d607cb9ed0ba511b
#
_entry.id   a1a68bacbe423a66d607cb9ed0ba511b
#
_cell.length_a   1.000
_cell.length_b   1.000
_cell.length_c   1.000
_cell.angle_alpha   90.00
_cell.angle_beta   90.00
_cell.angle_gamma   90.00
#
_symmetry.space_group_name_H-M   'P 1'
#
loop_
_entity.id
_entity.type
_entity.pdbx_description
1 polymer ?
#
loop_
_entity_poly.entity_id
_entity_poly.type
_entity_poly.pdbx_seq_one_letter_code
_entity_poly.pdbx_strand_id
1 'polypeptide(L)'
;MALSFGVFMKLKILSLDISMSNLGMAKAIYDTETQQLTITECMTISPVITKTKTVRQNSKDIERAKQLFDGLFNPMKDADIVCAEVPVGSQSARAMCSYGISVAILAAVAIIKPNFIEVSPLEVKLTVGSKTASKTDVIKWVVAKHPTAPLELYRGQINLSKAEHQADAIVAIHAAMKTPLFKQIINLYKDKP
;
A
#
# COMPACT_ATOMS: atom_id res chain seq x y z
N MET A 1 41.96 12.11 1.68
CA MET A 1 40.66 11.92 2.34
C MET A 1 39.60 12.21 1.29
N ALA A 2 39.05 11.19 0.61
CA ALA A 2 38.07 11.38 -0.45
C ALA A 2 36.72 11.63 0.24
N LEU A 3 36.18 12.83 0.06
CA LEU A 3 34.80 13.13 0.44
C LEU A 3 33.89 12.32 -0.50
N SER A 4 33.33 11.21 0.00
CA SER A 4 32.25 10.49 -0.67
C SER A 4 31.04 11.44 -0.68
N PHE A 5 30.78 12.11 -1.79
CA PHE A 5 29.52 12.77 -2.03
C PHE A 5 28.47 11.64 -2.24
N GLY A 6 27.74 11.32 -1.18
CA GLY A 6 26.62 10.41 -1.30
C GLY A 6 25.64 10.95 -2.34
N VAL A 7 25.23 10.11 -3.28
CA VAL A 7 24.23 10.49 -4.29
C VAL A 7 22.88 10.56 -3.58
N PHE A 8 22.35 11.77 -3.45
CA PHE A 8 21.01 11.99 -2.90
C PHE A 8 19.97 11.66 -3.97
N MET A 9 19.02 10.81 -3.61
CA MET A 9 18.04 10.28 -4.56
C MET A 9 16.62 10.49 -4.04
N LYS A 10 15.70 10.68 -4.98
CA LYS A 10 14.26 10.65 -4.73
C LYS A 10 13.73 9.29 -5.14
N LEU A 11 13.31 8.49 -4.18
CA LEU A 11 12.81 7.13 -4.42
C LEU A 11 11.29 7.15 -4.50
N LYS A 12 10.76 6.47 -5.50
CA LYS A 12 9.31 6.29 -5.71
C LYS A 12 8.85 5.08 -4.89
N ILE A 13 7.93 5.31 -3.99
CA ILE A 13 7.32 4.27 -3.16
C ILE A 13 5.88 4.06 -3.61
N LEU A 14 5.49 2.80 -3.81
CA LEU A 14 4.11 2.38 -3.94
C LEU A 14 3.71 1.59 -2.71
N SER A 15 2.61 1.93 -2.08
CA SER A 15 2.03 1.17 -0.97
C SER A 15 0.67 0.61 -1.30
N LEU A 16 0.38 -0.58 -0.77
CA LEU A 16 -0.81 -1.36 -1.06
C LEU A 16 -1.54 -1.75 0.24
N ASP A 17 -2.85 -1.51 0.27
CA ASP A 17 -3.81 -2.16 1.18
C ASP A 17 -4.77 -2.99 0.34
N ILE A 18 -4.62 -4.33 0.33
CA ILE A 18 -5.32 -5.21 -0.58
C ILE A 18 -6.37 -6.09 0.09
N SER A 19 -7.56 -6.08 -0.50
CA SER A 19 -8.61 -7.06 -0.28
C SER A 19 -9.24 -7.46 -1.61
N MET A 20 -10.06 -8.52 -1.61
CA MET A 20 -10.80 -8.92 -2.82
C MET A 20 -11.86 -7.91 -3.29
N SER A 21 -12.24 -6.99 -2.43
CA SER A 21 -13.26 -5.98 -2.73
C SER A 21 -12.67 -4.63 -3.09
N ASN A 22 -11.50 -4.32 -2.52
CA ASN A 22 -10.84 -3.03 -2.74
C ASN A 22 -9.32 -3.21 -2.66
N LEU A 23 -8.62 -2.42 -3.45
CA LEU A 23 -7.19 -2.22 -3.37
C LEU A 23 -6.95 -0.72 -3.18
N GLY A 24 -6.57 -0.32 -1.98
CA GLY A 24 -6.06 1.01 -1.70
C GLY A 24 -4.60 1.12 -2.10
N MET A 25 -4.24 2.22 -2.75
CA MET A 25 -2.87 2.51 -3.15
C MET A 25 -2.50 3.93 -2.79
N ALA A 26 -1.25 4.10 -2.36
CA ALA A 26 -0.62 5.40 -2.19
C ALA A 26 0.73 5.42 -2.89
N LYS A 27 0.96 6.43 -3.74
CA LYS A 27 2.28 6.72 -4.29
C LYS A 27 2.92 7.84 -3.50
N ALA A 28 4.21 7.69 -3.24
CA ALA A 28 4.97 8.68 -2.52
C ALA A 28 6.38 8.83 -3.09
N ILE A 29 6.97 9.99 -2.84
CA ILE A 29 8.39 10.26 -3.07
C ILE A 29 9.06 10.34 -1.71
N TYR A 30 10.10 9.55 -1.54
CA TYR A 30 10.99 9.61 -0.38
C TYR A 30 12.32 10.25 -0.78
N ASP A 31 12.64 11.36 -0.16
CA ASP A 31 13.90 12.05 -0.35
C ASP A 31 14.94 11.48 0.63
N THR A 32 16.01 10.89 0.11
CA THR A 32 17.03 10.22 0.94
C THR A 32 17.94 11.17 1.70
N GLU A 33 18.01 12.46 1.30
CA GLU A 33 18.78 13.51 1.96
C GLU A 33 18.01 14.04 3.18
N THR A 34 16.81 14.55 2.91
CA THR A 34 15.98 15.21 3.94
C THR A 34 15.18 14.22 4.77
N GLN A 35 15.11 12.95 4.35
CA GLN A 35 14.26 11.89 4.91
C GLN A 35 12.77 12.24 4.91
N GLN A 36 12.37 13.14 4.02
CA GLN A 36 10.97 13.56 3.88
C GLN A 36 10.20 12.62 2.94
N LEU A 37 8.96 12.36 3.32
CA LEU A 37 8.00 11.60 2.54
C LEU A 37 6.90 12.53 2.04
N THR A 38 6.70 12.58 0.73
CA THR A 38 5.63 13.35 0.08
C THR A 38 4.66 12.38 -0.60
N ILE A 39 3.40 12.39 -0.21
CA ILE A 39 2.36 11.60 -0.86
C ILE A 39 1.94 12.33 -2.14
N THR A 40 2.06 11.66 -3.28
CA THR A 40 1.83 12.26 -4.60
C THR A 40 0.52 11.83 -5.24
N GLU A 41 0.03 10.63 -4.92
CA GLU A 41 -1.19 10.08 -5.50
C GLU A 41 -1.83 9.07 -4.55
N CYS A 42 -3.15 9.09 -4.46
CA CYS A 42 -3.95 8.10 -3.75
C CYS A 42 -5.05 7.59 -4.68
N MET A 43 -5.26 6.28 -4.70
CA MET A 43 -6.32 5.68 -5.51
C MET A 43 -6.90 4.44 -4.84
N THR A 44 -8.13 4.11 -5.20
CA THR A 44 -8.78 2.87 -4.77
C THR A 44 -9.37 2.16 -5.98
N ILE A 45 -8.95 0.92 -6.21
CA ILE A 45 -9.53 0.03 -7.20
C ILE A 45 -10.59 -0.82 -6.53
N SER A 46 -11.80 -0.77 -7.06
CA SER A 46 -12.93 -1.61 -6.62
C SER A 46 -13.40 -2.44 -7.80
N PRO A 47 -13.14 -3.76 -7.82
CA PRO A 47 -13.51 -4.61 -8.94
C PRO A 47 -15.01 -4.62 -9.22
N VAL A 48 -15.38 -4.44 -10.48
CA VAL A 48 -16.77 -4.49 -10.93
C VAL A 48 -17.08 -5.87 -11.47
N ILE A 49 -18.00 -6.58 -10.82
CA ILE A 49 -18.36 -7.95 -11.18
C ILE A 49 -19.82 -8.03 -11.60
N THR A 50 -20.07 -8.66 -12.73
CA THR A 50 -21.42 -8.89 -13.21
C THR A 50 -22.24 -9.72 -12.22
N LYS A 51 -23.35 -9.17 -11.75
CA LYS A 51 -24.24 -9.79 -10.75
C LYS A 51 -25.18 -10.83 -11.39
N THR A 52 -24.67 -11.81 -12.14
CA THR A 52 -25.50 -12.89 -12.66
C THR A 52 -25.43 -14.12 -11.74
N LYS A 53 -26.57 -14.81 -11.54
CA LYS A 53 -26.63 -16.05 -10.76
C LYS A 53 -25.99 -17.23 -11.50
N THR A 54 -25.82 -17.13 -12.81
CA THR A 54 -25.29 -18.18 -13.69
C THR A 54 -23.77 -18.32 -13.65
N VAL A 55 -23.04 -17.26 -13.23
CA VAL A 55 -21.57 -17.30 -13.15
C VAL A 55 -21.11 -17.87 -11.82
N ARG A 56 -20.24 -18.89 -11.88
CA ARG A 56 -19.67 -19.56 -10.69
C ARG A 56 -18.87 -18.58 -9.83
N GLN A 57 -18.85 -18.80 -8.52
CA GLN A 57 -18.15 -17.92 -7.58
C GLN A 57 -16.64 -17.85 -7.85
N ASN A 58 -16.00 -18.98 -8.14
CA ASN A 58 -14.57 -19.00 -8.49
C ASN A 58 -14.23 -18.20 -9.74
N SER A 59 -15.10 -18.21 -10.76
CA SER A 59 -14.92 -17.36 -11.95
C SER A 59 -15.02 -15.88 -11.62
N LYS A 60 -15.91 -15.49 -10.70
CA LYS A 60 -16.00 -14.13 -10.18
C LYS A 60 -14.74 -13.73 -9.38
N ASP A 61 -14.15 -14.67 -8.67
CA ASP A 61 -12.93 -14.42 -7.90
C ASP A 61 -11.71 -14.25 -8.80
N ILE A 62 -11.60 -15.03 -9.87
CA ILE A 62 -10.59 -14.84 -10.93
C ILE A 62 -10.73 -13.45 -11.55
N GLU A 63 -11.96 -13.05 -11.89
CA GLU A 63 -12.21 -11.74 -12.50
C GLU A 63 -11.84 -10.58 -11.58
N ARG A 64 -12.14 -10.69 -10.27
CA ARG A 64 -11.68 -9.73 -9.27
C ARG A 64 -10.16 -9.66 -9.21
N ALA A 65 -9.51 -10.82 -9.09
CA ALA A 65 -8.06 -10.90 -9.00
C ALA A 65 -7.38 -10.26 -10.23
N LYS A 66 -7.92 -10.50 -11.43
CA LYS A 66 -7.46 -9.86 -12.67
C LYS A 66 -7.57 -8.34 -12.59
N GLN A 67 -8.75 -7.81 -12.26
CA GLN A 67 -8.96 -6.36 -12.19
C GLN A 67 -8.05 -5.69 -11.14
N LEU A 68 -7.85 -6.34 -9.98
CA LEU A 68 -6.92 -5.87 -8.95
C LEU A 68 -5.49 -5.85 -9.47
N PHE A 69 -5.03 -6.93 -10.10
CA PHE A 69 -3.67 -7.03 -10.62
C PHE A 69 -3.43 -6.08 -11.79
N ASP A 70 -4.36 -5.99 -12.73
CA ASP A 70 -4.27 -5.09 -13.88
C ASP A 70 -4.15 -3.63 -13.42
N GLY A 71 -4.93 -3.24 -12.40
CA GLY A 71 -4.91 -1.88 -11.88
C GLY A 71 -3.64 -1.51 -11.13
N LEU A 72 -2.95 -2.46 -10.49
CA LEU A 72 -1.69 -2.20 -9.80
C LEU A 72 -0.46 -2.34 -10.70
N PHE A 73 -0.58 -2.99 -11.86
CA PHE A 73 0.57 -3.38 -12.68
C PHE A 73 1.43 -2.20 -13.14
N ASN A 74 0.80 -1.15 -13.68
CA ASN A 74 1.52 0.05 -14.11
C ASN A 74 2.08 0.87 -12.94
N PRO A 75 1.30 1.17 -11.87
CA PRO A 75 1.85 1.81 -10.68
C PRO A 75 3.06 1.09 -10.09
N MET A 76 3.02 -0.25 -10.07
CA MET A 76 4.10 -1.07 -9.56
C MET A 76 5.39 -0.95 -10.39
N LYS A 77 5.30 -0.89 -11.73
CA LYS A 77 6.48 -0.79 -12.60
C LYS A 77 7.33 0.43 -12.27
N ASP A 78 6.70 1.55 -12.00
CA ASP A 78 7.36 2.83 -11.77
C ASP A 78 7.93 2.99 -10.35
N ALA A 79 7.60 2.10 -9.43
CA ALA A 79 8.06 2.16 -8.05
C ALA A 79 9.47 1.58 -7.88
N ASP A 80 10.31 2.24 -7.09
CA ASP A 80 11.61 1.73 -6.64
C ASP A 80 11.45 0.78 -5.46
N ILE A 81 10.47 1.07 -4.59
CA ILE A 81 10.12 0.28 -3.42
C ILE A 81 8.60 0.05 -3.45
N VAL A 82 8.18 -1.18 -3.18
CA VAL A 82 6.78 -1.49 -2.93
C VAL A 82 6.62 -1.97 -1.49
N CYS A 83 5.63 -1.45 -0.77
CA CYS A 83 5.26 -2.00 0.53
C CYS A 83 3.78 -2.36 0.55
N ALA A 84 3.40 -3.29 1.41
CA ALA A 84 2.02 -3.71 1.52
C ALA A 84 1.66 -4.09 2.95
N GLU A 85 0.44 -3.71 3.37
CA GLU A 85 -0.19 -4.36 4.50
C GLU A 85 -0.62 -5.76 4.08
N VAL A 86 -0.02 -6.77 4.72
CA VAL A 86 -0.39 -8.18 4.46
C VAL A 86 -1.58 -8.53 5.34
N PRO A 87 -2.73 -8.90 4.74
CA PRO A 87 -3.92 -9.23 5.52
C PRO A 87 -3.68 -10.43 6.42
N VAL A 88 -4.38 -10.50 7.54
CA VAL A 88 -4.40 -11.69 8.41
C VAL A 88 -5.52 -12.63 8.00
N GLY A 89 -5.36 -13.90 8.33
CA GLY A 89 -6.37 -14.93 8.05
C GLY A 89 -7.70 -14.69 8.78
N SER A 90 -8.71 -15.45 8.44
CA SER A 90 -10.06 -15.36 9.00
C SER A 90 -10.61 -16.74 9.33
N GLN A 91 -11.62 -16.79 10.22
CA GLN A 91 -12.27 -18.04 10.59
C GLN A 91 -13.28 -18.53 9.53
N SER A 92 -13.78 -17.68 8.65
CA SER A 92 -14.71 -18.09 7.61
C SER A 92 -14.00 -18.59 6.35
N ALA A 93 -14.46 -19.69 5.77
CA ALA A 93 -13.90 -20.24 4.53
C ALA A 93 -13.88 -19.22 3.38
N ARG A 94 -14.92 -18.38 3.29
CA ARG A 94 -14.99 -17.34 2.26
C ARG A 94 -13.95 -16.25 2.46
N ALA A 95 -13.76 -15.81 3.69
CA ALA A 95 -12.74 -14.80 4.00
C ALA A 95 -11.32 -15.37 3.84
N MET A 96 -11.11 -16.67 4.13
CA MET A 96 -9.83 -17.36 3.86
C MET A 96 -9.53 -17.46 2.37
N CYS A 97 -10.54 -17.69 1.52
CA CYS A 97 -10.36 -17.65 0.08
C CYS A 97 -9.92 -16.24 -0.38
N SER A 98 -10.58 -15.19 0.12
CA SER A 98 -10.22 -13.79 -0.18
C SER A 98 -8.80 -13.45 0.29
N TYR A 99 -8.44 -13.88 1.49
CA TYR A 99 -7.09 -13.78 2.03
C TYR A 99 -6.06 -14.45 1.11
N GLY A 100 -6.28 -15.71 0.75
CA GLY A 100 -5.35 -16.47 -0.09
C GLY A 100 -5.11 -15.81 -1.45
N ILE A 101 -6.17 -15.26 -2.08
CA ILE A 101 -6.05 -14.56 -3.36
C ILE A 101 -5.27 -13.24 -3.18
N SER A 102 -5.54 -12.47 -2.12
CA SER A 102 -4.81 -11.23 -1.84
C SER A 102 -3.33 -11.50 -1.62
N VAL A 103 -2.98 -12.51 -0.81
CA VAL A 103 -1.59 -12.93 -0.58
C VAL A 103 -0.93 -13.42 -1.85
N ALA A 104 -1.63 -14.15 -2.71
CA ALA A 104 -1.10 -14.60 -3.99
C ALA A 104 -0.77 -13.42 -4.93
N ILE A 105 -1.61 -12.38 -4.96
CA ILE A 105 -1.33 -11.15 -5.70
C ILE A 105 -0.08 -10.47 -5.14
N LEU A 106 0.04 -10.32 -3.82
CA LEU A 106 1.22 -9.71 -3.18
C LEU A 106 2.49 -10.53 -3.45
N ALA A 107 2.41 -11.86 -3.44
CA ALA A 107 3.54 -12.72 -3.80
C ALA A 107 4.00 -12.49 -5.25
N ALA A 108 3.07 -12.34 -6.20
CA ALA A 108 3.41 -11.98 -7.57
C ALA A 108 4.08 -10.59 -7.66
N VAL A 109 3.63 -9.62 -6.87
CA VAL A 109 4.27 -8.30 -6.75
C VAL A 109 5.71 -8.45 -6.21
N ALA A 110 5.92 -9.22 -5.17
CA ALA A 110 7.23 -9.44 -4.55
C ALA A 110 8.23 -10.10 -5.53
N ILE A 111 7.76 -11.01 -6.40
CA ILE A 111 8.59 -11.61 -7.46
C ILE A 111 9.03 -10.54 -8.48
N ILE A 112 8.14 -9.64 -8.86
CA ILE A 112 8.40 -8.60 -9.87
C ILE A 112 9.24 -7.45 -9.28
N LYS A 113 9.04 -7.14 -7.99
CA LYS A 113 9.67 -6.04 -7.27
C LYS A 113 10.46 -6.56 -6.07
N PRO A 114 11.77 -6.83 -6.23
CA PRO A 114 12.60 -7.37 -5.14
C PRO A 114 12.66 -6.46 -3.90
N ASN A 115 12.50 -5.14 -4.07
CA ASN A 115 12.39 -4.20 -2.95
C ASN A 115 10.94 -4.16 -2.42
N PHE A 116 10.42 -5.33 -2.04
CA PHE A 116 9.08 -5.49 -1.46
C PHE A 116 9.17 -5.59 0.06
N ILE A 117 8.37 -4.78 0.77
CA ILE A 117 8.36 -4.73 2.24
C ILE A 117 6.96 -5.06 2.74
N GLU A 118 6.87 -6.11 3.53
CA GLU A 118 5.64 -6.52 4.18
C GLU A 118 5.49 -5.81 5.52
N VAL A 119 4.26 -5.36 5.83
CA VAL A 119 3.88 -4.88 7.16
C VAL A 119 2.60 -5.56 7.60
N SER A 120 2.46 -5.76 8.90
CA SER A 120 1.26 -6.35 9.49
C SER A 120 0.21 -5.28 9.83
N PRO A 121 -1.08 -5.64 9.94
CA PRO A 121 -2.11 -4.71 10.43
C PRO A 121 -1.80 -4.15 11.83
N LEU A 122 -1.09 -4.91 12.66
CA LEU A 122 -0.67 -4.43 13.98
C LEU A 122 0.38 -3.33 13.88
N GLU A 123 1.37 -3.46 13.00
CA GLU A 123 2.40 -2.43 12.77
C GLU A 123 1.79 -1.15 12.21
N VAL A 124 0.83 -1.27 11.29
CA VAL A 124 0.04 -0.14 10.77
C VAL A 124 -0.68 0.58 11.92
N LYS A 125 -1.44 -0.14 12.74
CA LYS A 125 -2.14 0.45 13.91
C LYS A 125 -1.19 1.08 14.93
N LEU A 126 -0.08 0.42 15.25
CA LEU A 126 0.94 0.97 16.16
C LEU A 126 1.61 2.22 15.58
N THR A 127 1.66 2.37 14.28
CA THR A 127 2.19 3.57 13.63
C THR A 127 1.29 4.78 13.86
N VAL A 128 -0.01 4.59 13.95
CA VAL A 128 -1.00 5.62 14.31
C VAL A 128 -0.99 5.92 15.82
N GLY A 129 -0.39 5.04 16.63
CA GLY A 129 -0.21 5.23 18.08
C GLY A 129 -1.06 4.32 18.97
N SER A 130 -1.90 3.44 18.42
CA SER A 130 -2.74 2.54 19.21
C SER A 130 -3.00 1.21 18.50
N LYS A 131 -2.90 0.08 19.22
CA LYS A 131 -3.32 -1.24 18.74
C LYS A 131 -4.81 -1.29 18.36
N THR A 132 -5.62 -0.43 18.96
CA THR A 132 -7.08 -0.37 18.81
C THR A 132 -7.51 0.80 17.94
N ALA A 133 -6.58 1.43 17.20
CA ALA A 133 -6.90 2.53 16.29
C ALA A 133 -8.07 2.13 15.37
N SER A 134 -9.08 2.99 15.34
CA SER A 134 -10.21 2.86 14.43
C SER A 134 -9.85 3.37 13.04
N LYS A 135 -10.65 3.03 12.04
CA LYS A 135 -10.50 3.57 10.67
C LYS A 135 -10.52 5.10 10.63
N THR A 136 -11.37 5.70 11.45
CA THR A 136 -11.43 7.17 11.58
C THR A 136 -10.14 7.74 12.17
N ASP A 137 -9.51 7.05 13.14
CA ASP A 137 -8.26 7.49 13.73
C ASP A 137 -7.11 7.44 12.71
N VAL A 138 -7.09 6.41 11.86
CA VAL A 138 -6.13 6.29 10.76
C VAL A 138 -6.27 7.45 9.79
N ILE A 139 -7.50 7.75 9.32
CA ILE A 139 -7.74 8.88 8.41
C ILE A 139 -7.34 10.21 9.07
N LYS A 140 -7.71 10.45 10.33
CA LYS A 140 -7.33 11.67 11.05
C LYS A 140 -5.83 11.80 11.19
N TRP A 141 -5.14 10.72 11.47
CA TRP A 141 -3.68 10.70 11.56
C TRP A 141 -3.04 11.08 10.22
N VAL A 142 -3.55 10.51 9.11
CA VAL A 142 -3.05 10.83 7.77
C VAL A 142 -3.26 12.30 7.43
N VAL A 143 -4.46 12.84 7.67
CA VAL A 143 -4.77 14.27 7.42
C VAL A 143 -3.86 15.19 8.24
N ALA A 144 -3.59 14.85 9.49
CA ALA A 144 -2.70 15.64 10.36
C ALA A 144 -1.24 15.54 9.92
N LYS A 145 -0.78 14.36 9.50
CA LYS A 145 0.62 14.10 9.11
C LYS A 145 0.93 14.54 7.69
N HIS A 146 -0.03 14.40 6.79
CA HIS A 146 0.06 14.70 5.37
C HIS A 146 -1.14 15.55 4.92
N PRO A 147 -1.22 16.83 5.30
CA PRO A 147 -2.37 17.69 5.01
C PRO A 147 -2.62 17.91 3.51
N THR A 148 -1.59 17.66 2.68
CA THR A 148 -1.66 17.75 1.22
C THR A 148 -1.86 16.41 0.52
N ALA A 149 -2.04 15.32 1.27
CA ALA A 149 -2.29 14.01 0.66
C ALA A 149 -3.58 14.04 -0.17
N PRO A 150 -3.54 13.59 -1.44
CA PRO A 150 -4.70 13.69 -2.35
C PRO A 150 -5.69 12.54 -2.10
N LEU A 151 -6.26 12.48 -0.86
CA LEU A 151 -7.30 11.53 -0.52
C LEU A 151 -8.55 11.79 -1.36
N GLU A 152 -9.26 10.72 -1.73
CA GLU A 152 -10.46 10.83 -2.55
C GLU A 152 -11.58 11.61 -1.84
N LEU A 153 -12.10 12.62 -2.53
CA LEU A 153 -13.17 13.46 -2.05
C LEU A 153 -14.51 13.08 -2.69
N TYR A 154 -15.59 13.23 -1.93
CA TYR A 154 -16.95 13.19 -2.41
C TYR A 154 -17.67 14.45 -1.97
N ARG A 155 -18.18 15.25 -2.93
CA ARG A 155 -18.83 16.55 -2.67
C ARG A 155 -17.99 17.51 -1.79
N GLY A 156 -16.67 17.55 -2.03
CA GLY A 156 -15.75 18.41 -1.29
C GLY A 156 -15.36 17.93 0.11
N GLN A 157 -15.85 16.77 0.54
CA GLN A 157 -15.46 16.12 1.81
C GLN A 157 -14.73 14.81 1.56
N ILE A 158 -13.93 14.36 2.52
CA ILE A 158 -13.21 13.08 2.41
C ILE A 158 -14.24 11.95 2.27
N ASN A 159 -14.12 11.17 1.18
CA ASN A 159 -14.91 9.96 0.96
C ASN A 159 -14.43 8.85 1.88
N LEU A 160 -15.04 8.73 3.08
CA LEU A 160 -14.55 7.81 4.12
C LEU A 160 -14.38 6.37 3.63
N SER A 161 -15.27 5.86 2.78
CA SER A 161 -15.20 4.48 2.29
C SER A 161 -14.04 4.20 1.34
N LYS A 162 -13.55 5.23 0.64
CA LYS A 162 -12.39 5.13 -0.26
C LYS A 162 -11.11 5.57 0.45
N ALA A 163 -11.20 6.66 1.21
CA ALA A 163 -10.09 7.20 1.96
C ALA A 163 -9.57 6.25 3.05
N GLU A 164 -10.40 5.34 3.56
CA GLU A 164 -9.96 4.28 4.48
C GLU A 164 -8.81 3.47 3.88
N HIS A 165 -9.02 2.84 2.74
CA HIS A 165 -8.00 2.02 2.08
C HIS A 165 -6.77 2.84 1.64
N GLN A 166 -7.00 4.10 1.23
CA GLN A 166 -5.90 5.00 0.87
C GLN A 166 -5.08 5.40 2.09
N ALA A 167 -5.75 5.65 3.22
CA ALA A 167 -5.09 6.01 4.47
C ALA A 167 -4.30 4.82 5.04
N ASP A 168 -4.86 3.60 5.02
CA ASP A 168 -4.15 2.39 5.43
C ASP A 168 -2.90 2.18 4.57
N ALA A 169 -2.97 2.37 3.26
CA ALA A 169 -1.81 2.33 2.38
C ALA A 169 -0.76 3.41 2.74
N ILE A 170 -1.16 4.65 3.08
CA ILE A 170 -0.22 5.69 3.51
C ILE A 170 0.47 5.30 4.83
N VAL A 171 -0.30 4.81 5.81
CA VAL A 171 0.27 4.40 7.11
C VAL A 171 1.19 3.20 6.95
N ALA A 172 0.90 2.29 6.01
CA ALA A 172 1.77 1.17 5.68
C ALA A 172 3.16 1.63 5.19
N ILE A 173 3.28 2.75 4.45
CA ILE A 173 4.59 3.35 4.13
C ILE A 173 5.35 3.69 5.41
N HIS A 174 4.70 4.36 6.36
CA HIS A 174 5.33 4.74 7.62
C HIS A 174 5.71 3.54 8.49
N ALA A 175 4.91 2.47 8.46
CA ALA A 175 5.27 1.21 9.11
C ALA A 175 6.49 0.58 8.44
N ALA A 176 6.51 0.51 7.11
CA ALA A 176 7.62 0.00 6.32
C ALA A 176 8.93 0.77 6.56
N MET A 177 8.88 2.09 6.68
CA MET A 177 10.05 2.95 6.97
C MET A 177 10.72 2.61 8.32
N LYS A 178 10.00 2.00 9.26
CA LYS A 178 10.56 1.57 10.55
C LYS A 178 11.30 0.25 10.47
N THR A 179 11.10 -0.53 9.40
CA THR A 179 11.68 -1.88 9.25
C THR A 179 13.19 -1.82 8.98
N PRO A 180 13.94 -2.85 9.41
CA PRO A 180 15.36 -2.99 9.04
C PRO A 180 15.57 -3.07 7.52
N LEU A 181 14.66 -3.74 6.80
CA LEU A 181 14.72 -3.91 5.35
C LEU A 181 14.65 -2.56 4.63
N PHE A 182 13.76 -1.66 5.03
CA PHE A 182 13.70 -0.31 4.45
C PHE A 182 15.04 0.41 4.59
N LYS A 183 15.62 0.37 5.78
CA LYS A 183 16.92 1.02 6.07
C LYS A 183 18.04 0.44 5.21
N GLN A 184 18.05 -0.89 5.02
CA GLN A 184 19.04 -1.57 4.14
C GLN A 184 18.86 -1.13 2.68
N ILE A 185 17.63 -1.09 2.18
CA ILE A 185 17.34 -0.62 0.81
C ILE A 185 17.81 0.83 0.63
N ILE A 186 17.48 1.74 1.58
CA ILE A 186 17.93 3.14 1.49
C ILE A 186 19.46 3.25 1.45
N ASN A 187 20.18 2.47 2.27
CA ASN A 187 21.64 2.48 2.25
C ASN A 187 22.19 2.00 0.90
N LEU A 188 21.63 0.93 0.31
CA LEU A 188 22.03 0.46 -1.02
C LEU A 188 21.85 1.51 -2.12
N TYR A 189 20.84 2.38 -1.99
CA TYR A 189 20.65 3.49 -2.94
C TYR A 189 21.62 4.65 -2.71
N LYS A 190 22.03 4.90 -1.47
CA LYS A 190 23.03 5.95 -1.14
C LYS A 190 24.45 5.56 -1.58
N ASP A 191 24.75 4.27 -1.60
CA ASP A 191 26.08 3.74 -1.95
C ASP A 191 26.24 3.47 -3.46
N LYS A 192 25.20 3.72 -4.26
CA LYS A 192 25.34 3.64 -5.73
C LYS A 192 26.16 4.81 -6.23
N PRO A 193 27.21 4.53 -7.05
CA PRO A 193 28.10 5.54 -7.60
C PRO A 193 27.39 6.48 -8.57
#